data_16a1314c54546a61fb27acdd8f27b343
#
_entry.id   16a1314c54546a61fb27acdd8f27b343
#
_cell.length_a   1.000
_cell.length_b   1.000
_cell.length_c   1.000
_cell.angle_alpha   90.00
_cell.angle_beta   90.00
_cell.angle_gamma   90.00
#
_symmetry.space_group_name_H-M   'P 1'
#
loop_
_entity.id
_entity.type
_entity.pdbx_description
1 polymer ?
#
loop_
_entity_poly.entity_id
_entity_poly.type
_entity_poly.pdbx_seq_one_letter_code
_entity_poly.pdbx_strand_id
1 'polypeptide(L)'
;MSRFWTNKIANLDPYVPGEQPQDKQYIKLNTNESPYGPSPKAIAAMQEQVSDDLRLYPDPNCMQLKTALANAYELDTNQVFVGNGSDEVLALAFMGYFTSNEGQAKPLAFADITYSFYKVYANLYGIEPKLIPLTDNFDIDIKHYQDLDVSGVVITNPNAPTGKALPLADIEQVLIANPDKVVLVDEAYVDFGAQSAVTLVNQYANLLVVQTLSKSRALAGIRVGYALGHPDLIEGLERLKNSFNSYPIDRVALAGAAASVEDSDYLADLCNKTIKTRGVTTEALEALGFSIIPSSTNFVFVTHPDYEAENIYLALKEAGVLVRYFGKKARIDQYLRITIGTDDEMAVLVTALKTICS
;
A
#
# COMPACT_ATOMS: atom_id res chain seq x y z
N MET A 1 -29.80 9.03 12.68
CA MET A 1 -29.44 9.01 11.23
C MET A 1 -30.09 10.19 10.54
N SER A 2 -29.43 10.78 9.53
CA SER A 2 -30.01 11.87 8.73
C SER A 2 -31.13 11.32 7.83
N ARG A 3 -32.25 12.08 7.70
CA ARG A 3 -33.35 11.74 6.78
C ARG A 3 -32.95 11.80 5.29
N PHE A 4 -31.77 12.33 4.99
CA PHE A 4 -31.24 12.48 3.63
C PHE A 4 -30.33 11.32 3.22
N TRP A 5 -29.97 10.44 4.14
CA TRP A 5 -29.09 9.31 3.85
C TRP A 5 -29.88 8.12 3.29
N THR A 6 -29.34 7.51 2.26
CA THR A 6 -29.79 6.18 1.85
C THR A 6 -29.33 5.14 2.89
N ASN A 7 -29.97 3.97 2.89
CA ASN A 7 -29.53 2.85 3.75
C ASN A 7 -28.07 2.48 3.50
N LYS A 8 -27.58 2.62 2.27
CA LYS A 8 -26.18 2.39 1.92
C LYS A 8 -25.26 3.33 2.71
N ILE A 9 -25.51 4.64 2.67
CA ILE A 9 -24.70 5.64 3.41
C ILE A 9 -24.75 5.38 4.92
N ALA A 10 -25.93 5.05 5.45
CA ALA A 10 -26.11 4.82 6.87
C ALA A 10 -25.36 3.61 7.42
N ASN A 11 -25.06 2.63 6.57
CA ASN A 11 -24.38 1.39 6.91
C ASN A 11 -22.90 1.35 6.49
N LEU A 12 -22.36 2.43 5.95
CA LEU A 12 -20.91 2.51 5.67
C LEU A 12 -20.13 2.61 6.98
N ASP A 13 -19.02 1.86 7.06
CA ASP A 13 -18.00 1.95 8.10
C ASP A 13 -16.73 2.55 7.47
N PRO A 14 -16.54 3.89 7.53
CA PRO A 14 -15.45 4.55 6.86
C PRO A 14 -14.10 4.18 7.46
N TYR A 15 -13.05 4.24 6.64
CA TYR A 15 -11.68 4.10 7.11
C TYR A 15 -11.30 5.20 8.10
N VAL A 16 -10.65 4.81 9.19
CA VAL A 16 -10.10 5.75 10.18
C VAL A 16 -8.59 5.89 9.93
N PRO A 17 -8.12 7.05 9.45
CA PRO A 17 -6.70 7.31 9.25
C PRO A 17 -5.89 7.17 10.55
N GLY A 18 -4.56 7.01 10.40
CA GLY A 18 -3.65 7.13 11.52
C GLY A 18 -3.72 8.52 12.16
N GLU A 19 -3.48 8.60 13.45
CA GLU A 19 -3.48 9.86 14.18
C GLU A 19 -2.51 10.87 13.57
N GLN A 20 -2.93 12.13 13.51
CA GLN A 20 -2.11 13.28 13.12
C GLN A 20 -2.35 14.43 14.11
N PRO A 21 -1.93 14.27 15.37
CA PRO A 21 -2.14 15.30 16.39
C PRO A 21 -1.33 16.56 16.05
N GLN A 22 -1.88 17.74 16.41
CA GLN A 22 -1.30 19.05 16.09
C GLN A 22 -0.90 19.83 17.37
N ASP A 23 -0.92 19.16 18.52
CA ASP A 23 -0.68 19.76 19.84
C ASP A 23 0.81 20.03 20.12
N LYS A 24 1.70 19.25 19.49
CA LYS A 24 3.17 19.40 19.53
C LYS A 24 3.81 18.79 18.28
N GLN A 25 5.12 18.98 18.14
CA GLN A 25 5.89 18.30 17.10
C GLN A 25 6.19 16.86 17.53
N TYR A 26 5.87 15.91 16.67
CA TYR A 26 6.12 14.49 16.88
C TYR A 26 7.11 13.93 15.85
N ILE A 27 7.89 12.93 16.28
CA ILE A 27 8.53 12.00 15.35
C ILE A 27 7.45 11.05 14.86
N LYS A 28 7.12 11.13 13.56
CA LYS A 28 5.95 10.48 12.96
C LYS A 28 6.31 9.13 12.33
N LEU A 29 6.18 8.06 13.11
CA LEU A 29 6.49 6.68 12.71
C LEU A 29 5.22 5.80 12.62
N ASN A 30 4.06 6.37 12.25
CA ASN A 30 2.77 5.68 12.31
C ASN A 30 2.05 5.47 10.97
N THR A 31 2.44 6.18 9.89
CA THR A 31 1.70 6.18 8.60
C THR A 31 2.52 5.68 7.41
N ASN A 32 3.69 5.10 7.67
CA ASN A 32 4.57 4.52 6.64
C ASN A 32 4.97 5.53 5.55
N GLU A 33 5.15 6.79 5.92
CA GLU A 33 5.71 7.80 5.04
C GLU A 33 7.23 7.62 4.94
N SER A 34 7.83 8.09 3.84
CA SER A 34 9.29 8.12 3.72
C SER A 34 9.86 9.20 4.66
N PRO A 35 10.95 8.91 5.41
CA PRO A 35 11.63 9.91 6.20
C PRO A 35 12.51 10.85 5.37
N TYR A 36 12.70 10.54 4.09
CA TYR A 36 13.47 11.33 3.14
C TYR A 36 12.56 12.06 2.17
N GLY A 37 13.04 13.18 1.61
CA GLY A 37 12.31 13.91 0.57
C GLY A 37 12.25 13.16 -0.77
N PRO A 38 11.41 13.60 -1.70
CA PRO A 38 11.37 13.05 -3.05
C PRO A 38 12.62 13.43 -3.86
N SER A 39 12.82 12.78 -5.01
CA SER A 39 13.90 13.08 -5.94
C SER A 39 13.98 14.58 -6.26
N PRO A 40 15.17 15.19 -6.24
CA PRO A 40 15.37 16.58 -6.69
C PRO A 40 14.88 16.82 -8.13
N LYS A 41 15.00 15.82 -9.02
CA LYS A 41 14.45 15.90 -10.40
C LYS A 41 12.93 15.99 -10.39
N ALA A 42 12.27 15.23 -9.51
CA ALA A 42 10.82 15.30 -9.37
C ALA A 42 10.37 16.68 -8.86
N ILE A 43 11.08 17.25 -7.87
CA ILE A 43 10.80 18.60 -7.34
C ILE A 43 10.96 19.64 -8.45
N ALA A 44 12.05 19.60 -9.22
CA ALA A 44 12.30 20.53 -10.31
C ALA A 44 11.22 20.43 -11.39
N ALA A 45 10.86 19.22 -11.81
CA ALA A 45 9.78 19.00 -12.79
C ALA A 45 8.43 19.54 -12.31
N MET A 46 8.08 19.38 -11.03
CA MET A 46 6.87 19.97 -10.45
C MET A 46 6.91 21.49 -10.47
N GLN A 47 8.03 22.11 -10.11
CA GLN A 47 8.19 23.57 -10.09
C GLN A 47 8.02 24.19 -11.48
N GLU A 48 8.51 23.53 -12.52
CA GLU A 48 8.34 23.98 -13.92
C GLU A 48 6.87 24.01 -14.37
N GLN A 49 6.01 23.18 -13.76
CA GLN A 49 4.58 23.16 -14.09
C GLN A 49 3.76 24.25 -13.38
N VAL A 50 4.34 24.96 -12.40
CA VAL A 50 3.66 26.04 -11.69
C VAL A 50 3.74 27.32 -12.54
N SER A 51 2.81 27.47 -13.48
CA SER A 51 2.77 28.54 -14.47
C SER A 51 1.31 28.91 -14.82
N ASP A 52 1.12 29.86 -15.72
CA ASP A 52 -0.20 30.25 -16.24
C ASP A 52 -0.95 29.08 -16.91
N ASP A 53 -0.26 28.01 -17.26
CA ASP A 53 -0.86 26.81 -17.85
C ASP A 53 -1.67 25.98 -16.84
N LEU A 54 -1.64 26.30 -15.54
CA LEU A 54 -2.55 25.72 -14.54
C LEU A 54 -4.03 25.99 -14.84
N ARG A 55 -4.35 26.98 -15.71
CA ARG A 55 -5.70 27.25 -16.24
C ARG A 55 -6.22 26.18 -17.21
N LEU A 56 -5.36 25.30 -17.70
CA LEU A 56 -5.68 24.25 -18.67
C LEU A 56 -5.82 22.89 -17.99
N TYR A 57 -6.75 22.06 -18.48
CA TYR A 57 -6.82 20.68 -18.03
C TYR A 57 -5.51 19.92 -18.32
N PRO A 58 -5.11 18.97 -17.44
CA PRO A 58 -3.97 18.08 -17.69
C PRO A 58 -4.29 17.07 -18.80
N ASP A 59 -3.28 16.27 -19.18
CA ASP A 59 -3.49 15.14 -20.10
C ASP A 59 -4.36 14.05 -19.44
N PRO A 60 -5.58 13.78 -19.96
CA PRO A 60 -6.49 12.78 -19.39
C PRO A 60 -5.94 11.36 -19.49
N ASN A 61 -5.01 11.11 -20.41
CA ASN A 61 -4.40 9.80 -20.65
C ASN A 61 -3.11 9.59 -19.86
N CYS A 62 -2.57 10.62 -19.18
CA CYS A 62 -1.34 10.55 -18.39
C CYS A 62 -0.14 9.98 -19.18
N MET A 63 -0.05 10.27 -20.48
CA MET A 63 0.87 9.58 -21.41
C MET A 63 2.33 9.72 -21.04
N GLN A 64 2.77 10.87 -20.52
CA GLN A 64 4.16 11.04 -20.07
C GLN A 64 4.50 10.05 -18.96
N LEU A 65 3.65 9.94 -17.93
CA LEU A 65 3.86 9.03 -16.82
C LEU A 65 3.71 7.56 -17.25
N LYS A 66 2.70 7.24 -18.08
CA LYS A 66 2.54 5.88 -18.63
C LYS A 66 3.76 5.43 -19.41
N THR A 67 4.34 6.32 -20.23
CA THR A 67 5.56 6.01 -20.99
C THR A 67 6.75 5.77 -20.06
N ALA A 68 6.93 6.60 -19.03
CA ALA A 68 8.00 6.41 -18.04
C ALA A 68 7.84 5.08 -17.31
N LEU A 69 6.63 4.72 -16.86
CA LEU A 69 6.35 3.45 -16.20
C LEU A 69 6.52 2.26 -17.14
N ALA A 70 6.01 2.33 -18.37
CA ALA A 70 6.17 1.27 -19.38
C ALA A 70 7.65 0.98 -19.65
N ASN A 71 8.46 2.02 -19.83
CA ASN A 71 9.91 1.88 -19.99
C ASN A 71 10.60 1.27 -18.75
N ALA A 72 10.20 1.69 -17.55
CA ALA A 72 10.81 1.21 -16.30
C ALA A 72 10.52 -0.27 -16.02
N TYR A 73 9.38 -0.80 -16.51
CA TYR A 73 8.94 -2.18 -16.29
C TYR A 73 9.00 -3.07 -17.55
N GLU A 74 9.54 -2.57 -18.66
CA GLU A 74 9.61 -3.29 -19.95
C GLU A 74 8.22 -3.77 -20.44
N LEU A 75 7.22 -2.87 -20.34
CA LEU A 75 5.84 -3.09 -20.74
C LEU A 75 5.42 -2.10 -21.84
N ASP A 76 4.25 -2.33 -22.45
CA ASP A 76 3.59 -1.37 -23.33
C ASP A 76 2.74 -0.36 -22.53
N THR A 77 2.52 0.83 -23.07
CA THR A 77 1.70 1.88 -22.42
C THR A 77 0.24 1.48 -22.19
N ASN A 78 -0.31 0.56 -23.00
CA ASN A 78 -1.64 -0.01 -22.83
C ASN A 78 -1.72 -1.07 -21.70
N GLN A 79 -0.59 -1.42 -21.09
CA GLN A 79 -0.49 -2.27 -19.90
C GLN A 79 -0.35 -1.45 -18.61
N VAL A 80 -0.45 -0.12 -18.69
CA VAL A 80 -0.28 0.81 -17.57
C VAL A 80 -1.55 1.62 -17.36
N PHE A 81 -2.07 1.64 -16.14
CA PHE A 81 -3.14 2.52 -15.68
C PHE A 81 -2.61 3.47 -14.60
N VAL A 82 -3.06 4.73 -14.61
CA VAL A 82 -2.68 5.74 -13.59
C VAL A 82 -3.93 6.27 -12.90
N GLY A 83 -3.89 6.36 -11.56
CA GLY A 83 -4.99 6.86 -10.73
C GLY A 83 -4.51 7.74 -9.56
N ASN A 84 -5.45 8.38 -8.89
CA ASN A 84 -5.22 9.32 -7.78
C ASN A 84 -4.88 8.57 -6.47
N GLY A 85 -3.62 8.12 -6.40
CA GLY A 85 -3.13 7.17 -5.41
C GLY A 85 -3.57 5.74 -5.71
N SER A 86 -2.89 4.77 -5.09
CA SER A 86 -3.32 3.37 -5.17
C SER A 86 -4.73 3.15 -4.63
N ASP A 87 -5.21 4.04 -3.74
CA ASP A 87 -6.58 3.96 -3.21
C ASP A 87 -7.63 4.08 -4.32
N GLU A 88 -7.48 5.02 -5.28
CA GLU A 88 -8.39 5.12 -6.42
C GLU A 88 -8.25 3.92 -7.36
N VAL A 89 -7.03 3.49 -7.63
CA VAL A 89 -6.75 2.30 -8.47
C VAL A 89 -7.45 1.07 -7.88
N LEU A 90 -7.28 0.83 -6.58
CA LEU A 90 -7.94 -0.26 -5.84
C LEU A 90 -9.45 -0.11 -5.86
N ALA A 91 -9.98 1.09 -5.62
CA ALA A 91 -11.42 1.34 -5.64
C ALA A 91 -12.04 1.00 -7.00
N LEU A 92 -11.39 1.42 -8.10
CA LEU A 92 -11.84 1.10 -9.47
C LEU A 92 -11.71 -0.40 -9.76
N ALA A 93 -10.63 -1.05 -9.32
CA ALA A 93 -10.47 -2.49 -9.49
C ALA A 93 -11.56 -3.28 -8.73
N PHE A 94 -11.87 -2.89 -7.48
CA PHE A 94 -12.95 -3.50 -6.70
C PHE A 94 -14.30 -3.33 -7.39
N MET A 95 -14.59 -2.14 -7.88
CA MET A 95 -15.84 -1.84 -8.60
C MET A 95 -15.94 -2.62 -9.92
N GLY A 96 -14.85 -2.76 -10.66
CA GLY A 96 -14.88 -3.33 -12.02
C GLY A 96 -14.76 -4.84 -12.08
N TYR A 97 -13.98 -5.45 -11.18
CA TYR A 97 -13.63 -6.87 -11.33
C TYR A 97 -14.24 -7.78 -10.27
N PHE A 98 -14.67 -7.22 -9.13
CA PHE A 98 -15.10 -8.05 -8.00
C PHE A 98 -16.57 -7.87 -7.62
N THR A 99 -17.29 -6.94 -8.26
CA THR A 99 -18.74 -6.87 -8.16
C THR A 99 -19.40 -7.99 -8.97
N SER A 100 -20.63 -8.37 -8.58
CA SER A 100 -21.32 -9.48 -9.23
C SER A 100 -21.68 -9.19 -10.68
N ASN A 101 -21.42 -10.17 -11.56
CA ASN A 101 -22.01 -10.22 -12.88
C ASN A 101 -23.35 -10.96 -12.82
N GLU A 102 -24.43 -10.40 -13.41
CA GLU A 102 -25.71 -11.05 -13.68
C GLU A 102 -26.35 -11.83 -12.51
N GLY A 103 -26.32 -11.26 -11.28
CA GLY A 103 -27.11 -11.79 -10.16
C GLY A 103 -26.47 -12.95 -9.38
N GLN A 104 -25.25 -13.36 -9.69
CA GLN A 104 -24.48 -14.30 -8.87
C GLN A 104 -23.36 -13.55 -8.14
N ALA A 105 -23.66 -13.00 -6.96
CA ALA A 105 -22.66 -12.42 -6.10
C ALA A 105 -21.72 -13.50 -5.56
N LYS A 106 -20.43 -13.42 -5.91
CA LYS A 106 -19.39 -14.27 -5.32
C LYS A 106 -18.54 -13.43 -4.37
N PRO A 107 -18.08 -14.00 -3.25
CA PRO A 107 -17.22 -13.28 -2.32
C PRO A 107 -15.83 -12.97 -2.94
N LEU A 108 -15.14 -11.98 -2.41
CA LEU A 108 -13.75 -11.65 -2.75
C LEU A 108 -12.82 -12.20 -1.69
N ALA A 109 -11.79 -12.96 -2.09
CA ALA A 109 -10.83 -13.55 -1.17
C ALA A 109 -9.64 -12.61 -0.89
N PHE A 110 -9.34 -12.39 0.38
CA PHE A 110 -8.10 -11.73 0.86
C PHE A 110 -7.79 -12.10 2.31
N ALA A 111 -6.56 -11.85 2.76
CA ALA A 111 -6.13 -12.22 4.11
C ALA A 111 -6.96 -11.51 5.20
N ASP A 112 -7.19 -12.19 6.33
CA ASP A 112 -7.94 -11.66 7.48
C ASP A 112 -7.22 -10.48 8.15
N ILE A 113 -5.87 -10.51 8.16
CA ILE A 113 -4.99 -9.46 8.65
C ILE A 113 -4.19 -8.91 7.48
N THR A 114 -4.71 -7.84 6.88
CA THR A 114 -4.13 -7.16 5.71
C THR A 114 -4.53 -5.69 5.69
N TYR A 115 -4.31 -4.99 4.58
CA TYR A 115 -4.69 -3.59 4.42
C TYR A 115 -6.18 -3.38 4.67
N SER A 116 -6.50 -2.63 5.71
CA SER A 116 -7.88 -2.53 6.22
C SER A 116 -8.87 -1.87 5.25
N PHE A 117 -8.38 -1.17 4.23
CA PHE A 117 -9.21 -0.52 3.23
C PHE A 117 -9.94 -1.53 2.32
N TYR A 118 -9.44 -2.75 2.16
CA TYR A 118 -10.16 -3.75 1.35
C TYR A 118 -11.56 -4.05 1.91
N LYS A 119 -11.71 -4.11 3.23
CA LYS A 119 -13.04 -4.27 3.87
C LYS A 119 -13.94 -3.05 3.63
N VAL A 120 -13.34 -1.84 3.57
CA VAL A 120 -14.07 -0.60 3.27
C VAL A 120 -14.56 -0.61 1.83
N TYR A 121 -13.72 -0.98 0.86
CA TYR A 121 -14.15 -1.12 -0.54
C TYR A 121 -15.19 -2.23 -0.72
N ALA A 122 -14.99 -3.39 -0.09
CA ALA A 122 -15.96 -4.47 -0.14
C ALA A 122 -17.34 -4.02 0.36
N ASN A 123 -17.40 -3.33 1.51
CA ASN A 123 -18.65 -2.75 2.02
C ASN A 123 -19.22 -1.68 1.07
N LEU A 124 -18.37 -0.77 0.55
CA LEU A 124 -18.80 0.30 -0.36
C LEU A 124 -19.46 -0.25 -1.64
N TYR A 125 -18.93 -1.33 -2.18
CA TYR A 125 -19.43 -1.93 -3.43
C TYR A 125 -20.37 -3.13 -3.23
N GLY A 126 -20.67 -3.50 -1.97
CA GLY A 126 -21.57 -4.62 -1.66
C GLY A 126 -20.97 -5.98 -2.01
N ILE A 127 -19.65 -6.10 -1.88
CA ILE A 127 -18.88 -7.33 -2.10
C ILE A 127 -18.77 -8.06 -0.75
N GLU A 128 -19.10 -9.34 -0.70
CA GLU A 128 -18.88 -10.15 0.50
C GLU A 128 -17.41 -10.52 0.62
N PRO A 129 -16.72 -10.23 1.76
CA PRO A 129 -15.33 -10.61 1.95
C PRO A 129 -15.23 -12.09 2.38
N LYS A 130 -14.43 -12.88 1.66
CA LYS A 130 -13.94 -14.21 2.11
C LYS A 130 -12.59 -14.04 2.75
N LEU A 131 -12.56 -13.94 4.08
CA LEU A 131 -11.32 -13.74 4.83
C LEU A 131 -10.56 -15.05 4.93
N ILE A 132 -9.31 -15.05 4.44
CA ILE A 132 -8.39 -16.18 4.50
C ILE A 132 -7.46 -15.97 5.69
N PRO A 133 -7.47 -16.86 6.71
CA PRO A 133 -6.59 -16.70 7.87
C PRO A 133 -5.11 -16.77 7.47
N LEU A 134 -4.31 -15.84 7.98
CA LEU A 134 -2.87 -16.00 8.00
C LEU A 134 -2.49 -17.11 8.99
N THR A 135 -1.35 -17.75 8.75
CA THR A 135 -0.77 -18.71 9.73
C THR A 135 -0.50 -18.04 11.09
N ASP A 136 -0.14 -18.82 12.10
CA ASP A 136 0.24 -18.26 13.42
C ASP A 136 1.46 -17.35 13.33
N ASN A 137 2.33 -17.57 12.34
CA ASN A 137 3.50 -16.73 12.05
C ASN A 137 3.18 -15.57 11.07
N PHE A 138 1.91 -15.30 10.78
CA PHE A 138 1.46 -14.30 9.82
C PHE A 138 1.89 -14.52 8.36
N ASP A 139 2.15 -15.76 7.96
CA ASP A 139 2.39 -16.12 6.56
C ASP A 139 1.06 -16.29 5.80
N ILE A 140 1.08 -15.97 4.52
CA ILE A 140 0.02 -16.34 3.59
C ILE A 140 0.23 -17.83 3.22
N ASP A 141 -0.72 -18.70 3.56
CA ASP A 141 -0.73 -20.09 3.08
C ASP A 141 -1.48 -20.15 1.74
N ILE A 142 -0.74 -20.28 0.64
CA ILE A 142 -1.29 -20.27 -0.72
C ILE A 142 -2.26 -21.42 -0.99
N LYS A 143 -2.22 -22.51 -0.22
CA LYS A 143 -3.18 -23.62 -0.34
C LYS A 143 -4.62 -23.16 -0.12
N HIS A 144 -4.81 -22.12 0.70
CA HIS A 144 -6.11 -21.54 0.96
C HIS A 144 -6.60 -20.61 -0.15
N TYR A 145 -5.79 -20.35 -1.19
CA TYR A 145 -6.12 -19.52 -2.34
C TYR A 145 -6.34 -20.33 -3.63
N GLN A 146 -6.37 -21.67 -3.51
CA GLN A 146 -6.63 -22.59 -4.63
C GLN A 146 -8.09 -23.02 -4.64
N ASP A 147 -8.64 -23.25 -5.84
CA ASP A 147 -10.00 -23.80 -6.07
C ASP A 147 -11.12 -23.06 -5.34
N LEU A 148 -10.99 -21.78 -5.09
CA LEU A 148 -11.99 -20.99 -4.41
C LEU A 148 -13.17 -20.62 -5.33
N ASP A 149 -14.40 -20.74 -4.84
CA ASP A 149 -15.56 -20.12 -5.49
C ASP A 149 -15.69 -18.66 -5.04
N VAL A 150 -14.99 -17.78 -5.76
CA VAL A 150 -14.84 -16.34 -5.47
C VAL A 150 -14.88 -15.51 -6.75
N SER A 151 -15.16 -14.21 -6.63
CA SER A 151 -15.09 -13.26 -7.75
C SER A 151 -13.64 -12.94 -8.15
N GLY A 152 -12.70 -13.03 -7.21
CA GLY A 152 -11.29 -12.77 -7.41
C GLY A 152 -10.48 -12.94 -6.13
N VAL A 153 -9.19 -12.66 -6.23
CA VAL A 153 -8.23 -12.78 -5.13
C VAL A 153 -7.45 -11.47 -4.99
N VAL A 154 -7.25 -10.99 -3.76
CA VAL A 154 -6.36 -9.87 -3.46
C VAL A 154 -5.24 -10.34 -2.54
N ILE A 155 -4.00 -10.12 -2.96
CA ILE A 155 -2.78 -10.41 -2.20
C ILE A 155 -2.04 -9.10 -1.98
N THR A 156 -1.74 -8.75 -0.73
CA THR A 156 -0.85 -7.63 -0.41
C THR A 156 0.56 -8.17 -0.27
N ASN A 157 1.48 -7.75 -1.11
CA ASN A 157 2.85 -8.27 -1.13
C ASN A 157 3.91 -7.17 -1.30
N PRO A 158 4.69 -6.87 -0.25
CA PRO A 158 4.64 -7.40 1.13
C PRO A 158 3.37 -7.01 1.88
N ASN A 159 2.88 -7.90 2.76
CA ASN A 159 1.65 -7.67 3.50
C ASN A 159 1.78 -6.54 4.55
N ALA A 160 0.77 -5.72 4.66
CA ALA A 160 0.63 -4.74 5.74
C ALA A 160 -0.58 -5.12 6.63
N PRO A 161 -0.44 -5.21 7.97
CA PRO A 161 0.63 -4.62 8.78
C PRO A 161 1.81 -5.54 9.11
N THR A 162 1.85 -6.77 8.66
CA THR A 162 2.81 -7.78 9.13
C THR A 162 4.23 -7.58 8.58
N GLY A 163 4.38 -6.99 7.39
CA GLY A 163 5.66 -6.77 6.73
C GLY A 163 6.19 -7.96 5.93
N LYS A 164 5.53 -9.12 5.99
CA LYS A 164 6.01 -10.34 5.34
C LYS A 164 5.79 -10.32 3.84
N ALA A 165 6.78 -10.78 3.09
CA ALA A 165 6.70 -10.98 1.66
C ALA A 165 6.38 -12.43 1.31
N LEU A 166 5.53 -12.62 0.30
CA LEU A 166 5.26 -13.90 -0.34
C LEU A 166 6.25 -14.09 -1.50
N PRO A 167 6.89 -15.25 -1.65
CA PRO A 167 7.73 -15.54 -2.80
C PRO A 167 6.99 -15.42 -4.14
N LEU A 168 7.68 -14.96 -5.18
CA LEU A 168 7.09 -14.81 -6.52
C LEU A 168 6.52 -16.12 -7.07
N ALA A 169 7.18 -17.25 -6.83
CA ALA A 169 6.71 -18.57 -7.23
C ALA A 169 5.37 -18.96 -6.56
N ASP A 170 5.10 -18.47 -5.35
CA ASP A 170 3.83 -18.71 -4.67
C ASP A 170 2.71 -17.85 -5.25
N ILE A 171 3.01 -16.60 -5.64
CA ILE A 171 2.07 -15.74 -6.39
C ILE A 171 1.72 -16.41 -7.72
N GLU A 172 2.70 -16.94 -8.43
CA GLU A 172 2.51 -17.66 -9.69
C GLU A 172 1.59 -18.88 -9.52
N GLN A 173 1.73 -19.65 -8.44
CA GLN A 173 0.81 -20.75 -8.14
C GLN A 173 -0.63 -20.29 -7.92
N VAL A 174 -0.83 -19.14 -7.27
CA VAL A 174 -2.18 -18.56 -7.10
C VAL A 174 -2.77 -18.13 -8.44
N LEU A 175 -1.97 -17.55 -9.34
CA LEU A 175 -2.39 -17.19 -10.70
C LEU A 175 -2.84 -18.41 -11.51
N ILE A 176 -2.04 -19.49 -11.49
CA ILE A 176 -2.33 -20.76 -12.18
C ILE A 176 -3.61 -21.40 -11.63
N ALA A 177 -3.81 -21.36 -10.33
CA ALA A 177 -5.00 -21.95 -9.68
C ALA A 177 -6.30 -21.13 -9.90
N ASN A 178 -6.20 -19.89 -10.40
CA ASN A 178 -7.34 -19.00 -10.62
C ASN A 178 -7.37 -18.38 -12.03
N PRO A 179 -7.32 -19.15 -13.11
CA PRO A 179 -7.08 -18.65 -14.47
C PRO A 179 -8.18 -17.72 -14.99
N ASP A 180 -9.43 -17.89 -14.52
CA ASP A 180 -10.60 -17.12 -14.95
C ASP A 180 -10.99 -16.02 -13.95
N LYS A 181 -10.13 -15.70 -12.99
CA LYS A 181 -10.39 -14.72 -11.94
C LYS A 181 -9.25 -13.72 -11.87
N VAL A 182 -9.56 -12.45 -11.69
CA VAL A 182 -8.51 -11.45 -11.46
C VAL A 182 -7.82 -11.73 -10.11
N VAL A 183 -6.49 -11.86 -10.16
CA VAL A 183 -5.61 -11.86 -9.00
C VAL A 183 -4.95 -10.48 -8.94
N LEU A 184 -5.37 -9.68 -7.96
CA LEU A 184 -4.80 -8.37 -7.70
C LEU A 184 -3.67 -8.52 -6.68
N VAL A 185 -2.46 -8.08 -7.05
CA VAL A 185 -1.30 -8.03 -6.15
C VAL A 185 -1.02 -6.57 -5.80
N ASP A 186 -1.27 -6.20 -4.54
CA ASP A 186 -0.98 -4.86 -4.02
C ASP A 186 0.46 -4.80 -3.51
N GLU A 187 1.28 -4.07 -4.23
CA GLU A 187 2.73 -3.96 -4.04
C GLU A 187 3.15 -2.59 -3.50
N ALA A 188 2.37 -1.98 -2.63
CA ALA A 188 2.69 -0.67 -2.08
C ALA A 188 4.08 -0.57 -1.40
N TYR A 189 4.69 -1.70 -1.04
CA TYR A 189 5.97 -1.76 -0.31
C TYR A 189 7.04 -2.62 -1.00
N VAL A 190 6.83 -3.07 -2.23
CA VAL A 190 7.67 -4.06 -2.91
C VAL A 190 9.14 -3.64 -3.02
N ASP A 191 9.41 -2.33 -3.20
CA ASP A 191 10.76 -1.78 -3.39
C ASP A 191 11.67 -1.93 -2.15
N PHE A 192 11.13 -2.30 -0.98
CA PHE A 192 11.89 -2.44 0.26
C PHE A 192 12.42 -3.84 0.52
N GLY A 193 12.53 -4.68 -0.52
CA GLY A 193 13.22 -5.97 -0.48
C GLY A 193 12.37 -7.19 -0.85
N ALA A 194 11.21 -7.00 -1.48
CA ALA A 194 10.45 -8.09 -2.09
C ALA A 194 10.69 -8.18 -3.61
N GLN A 195 10.25 -9.28 -4.21
CA GLN A 195 10.23 -9.46 -5.66
C GLN A 195 8.86 -9.04 -6.20
N SER A 196 8.86 -8.21 -7.24
CA SER A 196 7.64 -7.74 -7.88
C SER A 196 7.03 -8.79 -8.81
N ALA A 197 5.71 -8.96 -8.74
CA ALA A 197 4.93 -9.76 -9.67
C ALA A 197 4.80 -9.13 -11.07
N VAL A 198 5.27 -7.90 -11.28
CA VAL A 198 5.27 -7.24 -12.58
C VAL A 198 5.95 -8.08 -13.65
N THR A 199 6.99 -8.85 -13.30
CA THR A 199 7.69 -9.77 -14.20
C THR A 199 6.79 -10.88 -14.77
N LEU A 200 5.63 -11.12 -14.16
CA LEU A 200 4.64 -12.11 -14.59
C LEU A 200 3.51 -11.52 -15.46
N VAL A 201 3.42 -10.19 -15.61
CA VAL A 201 2.30 -9.51 -16.31
C VAL A 201 2.15 -10.00 -17.76
N ASN A 202 3.25 -10.23 -18.47
CA ASN A 202 3.22 -10.73 -19.85
C ASN A 202 2.91 -12.23 -19.98
N GLN A 203 2.86 -12.96 -18.84
CA GLN A 203 2.62 -14.41 -18.83
C GLN A 203 1.20 -14.74 -18.37
N TYR A 204 0.59 -13.90 -17.53
CA TYR A 204 -0.70 -14.17 -16.88
C TYR A 204 -1.68 -13.03 -17.12
N ALA A 205 -2.66 -13.26 -18.00
CA ALA A 205 -3.68 -12.26 -18.35
C ALA A 205 -4.61 -11.88 -17.18
N ASN A 206 -4.67 -12.70 -16.15
CA ASN A 206 -5.47 -12.49 -14.94
C ASN A 206 -4.72 -11.75 -13.82
N LEU A 207 -3.46 -11.33 -14.02
CA LEU A 207 -2.67 -10.59 -13.05
C LEU A 207 -2.90 -9.07 -13.18
N LEU A 208 -3.24 -8.43 -12.06
CA LEU A 208 -3.24 -6.97 -11.92
C LEU A 208 -2.34 -6.58 -10.75
N VAL A 209 -1.21 -5.93 -11.04
CA VAL A 209 -0.29 -5.41 -10.01
C VAL A 209 -0.61 -3.95 -9.73
N VAL A 210 -0.78 -3.58 -8.46
CA VAL A 210 -1.03 -2.19 -8.03
C VAL A 210 0.15 -1.68 -7.23
N GLN A 211 0.65 -0.50 -7.59
CA GLN A 211 1.77 0.15 -6.90
C GLN A 211 1.48 1.63 -6.63
N THR A 212 2.33 2.29 -5.84
CA THR A 212 2.16 3.69 -5.43
C THR A 212 3.49 4.43 -5.37
N LEU A 213 3.47 5.73 -5.67
CA LEU A 213 4.63 6.60 -5.45
C LEU A 213 4.72 7.12 -4.01
N SER A 214 3.73 6.78 -3.15
CA SER A 214 3.61 7.33 -1.80
C SER A 214 4.66 6.84 -0.82
N LYS A 215 5.33 5.71 -1.09
CA LYS A 215 6.23 5.03 -0.14
C LYS A 215 7.69 5.17 -0.57
N SER A 216 8.16 4.31 -1.45
CA SER A 216 9.55 4.25 -1.89
C SER A 216 10.02 5.51 -2.63
N ARG A 217 9.14 6.23 -3.30
CA ARG A 217 9.45 7.46 -4.04
C ARG A 217 9.19 8.75 -3.26
N ALA A 218 8.78 8.64 -1.99
CA ALA A 218 8.56 9.79 -1.08
C ALA A 218 7.55 10.84 -1.60
N LEU A 219 6.56 10.42 -2.40
CA LEU A 219 5.61 11.30 -3.08
C LEU A 219 4.17 11.12 -2.57
N ALA A 220 3.98 10.80 -1.29
CA ALA A 220 2.64 10.62 -0.71
C ALA A 220 1.72 11.84 -0.91
N GLY A 221 2.28 13.06 -0.91
CA GLY A 221 1.53 14.32 -1.03
C GLY A 221 0.92 14.57 -2.41
N ILE A 222 1.50 14.03 -3.49
CA ILE A 222 0.99 14.27 -4.86
C ILE A 222 -0.06 13.25 -5.29
N ARG A 223 -0.36 12.25 -4.47
CA ARG A 223 -1.45 11.28 -4.70
C ARG A 223 -1.38 10.59 -6.07
N VAL A 224 -0.32 9.85 -6.36
CA VAL A 224 -0.18 9.07 -7.59
C VAL A 224 0.02 7.59 -7.27
N GLY A 225 -0.81 6.74 -7.86
CA GLY A 225 -0.69 5.29 -7.90
C GLY A 225 -0.95 4.77 -9.30
N TYR A 226 -0.63 3.54 -9.54
CA TYR A 226 -0.79 2.94 -10.87
C TYR A 226 -1.04 1.43 -10.77
N ALA A 227 -1.60 0.88 -11.84
CA ALA A 227 -1.71 -0.55 -12.04
C ALA A 227 -0.98 -0.98 -13.31
N LEU A 228 -0.45 -2.20 -13.27
CA LEU A 228 0.23 -2.88 -14.36
C LEU A 228 -0.46 -4.22 -14.59
N GLY A 229 -0.82 -4.54 -15.84
CA GLY A 229 -1.57 -5.76 -16.14
C GLY A 229 -1.80 -6.00 -17.63
N HIS A 230 -2.54 -7.04 -17.94
CA HIS A 230 -2.95 -7.32 -19.32
C HIS A 230 -3.75 -6.14 -19.91
N PRO A 231 -3.61 -5.82 -21.21
CA PRO A 231 -4.33 -4.69 -21.84
C PRO A 231 -5.84 -4.69 -21.59
N ASP A 232 -6.50 -5.84 -21.54
CA ASP A 232 -7.94 -5.94 -21.27
C ASP A 232 -8.31 -5.49 -19.84
N LEU A 233 -7.44 -5.77 -18.83
CA LEU A 233 -7.65 -5.29 -17.48
C LEU A 233 -7.42 -3.78 -17.42
N ILE A 234 -6.40 -3.28 -18.09
CA ILE A 234 -6.12 -1.84 -18.13
C ILE A 234 -7.22 -1.07 -18.84
N GLU A 235 -7.72 -1.57 -19.98
CA GLU A 235 -8.87 -0.97 -20.68
C GLU A 235 -10.13 -0.93 -19.80
N GLY A 236 -10.38 -1.96 -19.00
CA GLY A 236 -11.47 -1.98 -18.02
C GLY A 236 -11.36 -0.83 -17.00
N LEU A 237 -10.17 -0.61 -16.42
CA LEU A 237 -9.90 0.51 -15.51
C LEU A 237 -10.06 1.87 -16.19
N GLU A 238 -9.58 2.01 -17.43
CA GLU A 238 -9.72 3.23 -18.23
C GLU A 238 -11.19 3.58 -18.48
N ARG A 239 -12.03 2.61 -18.81
CA ARG A 239 -13.49 2.80 -18.98
C ARG A 239 -14.14 3.29 -17.69
N LEU A 240 -13.80 2.69 -16.55
CA LEU A 240 -14.31 3.10 -15.24
C LEU A 240 -13.86 4.50 -14.89
N LYS A 241 -12.56 4.81 -15.03
CA LYS A 241 -12.01 6.15 -14.80
C LYS A 241 -12.76 7.20 -15.63
N ASN A 242 -12.90 6.96 -16.93
CA ASN A 242 -13.54 7.91 -17.84
C ASN A 242 -15.06 8.06 -17.62
N SER A 243 -15.68 7.09 -16.91
CA SER A 243 -17.08 7.16 -16.49
C SER A 243 -17.28 7.84 -15.13
N PHE A 244 -16.20 8.05 -14.36
CA PHE A 244 -16.24 8.63 -13.02
C PHE A 244 -15.51 9.99 -12.96
N ASN A 245 -14.22 10.04 -13.32
CA ASN A 245 -13.39 11.25 -13.35
C ASN A 245 -12.32 11.13 -14.43
N SER A 246 -12.48 11.84 -15.56
CA SER A 246 -11.56 11.74 -16.69
C SER A 246 -10.21 12.42 -16.47
N TYR A 247 -10.06 13.27 -15.45
CA TYR A 247 -8.84 14.04 -15.14
C TYR A 247 -8.41 13.84 -13.68
N PRO A 248 -8.05 12.60 -13.25
CA PRO A 248 -7.82 12.32 -11.85
C PRO A 248 -6.52 12.93 -11.30
N ILE A 249 -5.52 13.20 -12.15
CA ILE A 249 -4.19 13.67 -11.77
C ILE A 249 -3.93 15.04 -12.36
N ASP A 250 -3.49 15.97 -11.53
CA ASP A 250 -3.10 17.31 -11.98
C ASP A 250 -1.74 17.31 -12.69
N ARG A 251 -1.46 18.39 -13.45
CA ARG A 251 -0.25 18.48 -14.28
C ARG A 251 1.05 18.51 -13.46
N VAL A 252 1.02 19.10 -12.26
CA VAL A 252 2.19 19.17 -11.37
C VAL A 252 2.53 17.78 -10.87
N ALA A 253 1.52 17.02 -10.42
CA ALA A 253 1.67 15.65 -9.97
C ALA A 253 2.16 14.72 -11.09
N LEU A 254 1.63 14.86 -12.33
CA LEU A 254 2.07 14.07 -13.50
C LEU A 254 3.55 14.29 -13.82
N ALA A 255 4.01 15.55 -13.86
CA ALA A 255 5.41 15.84 -14.15
C ALA A 255 6.36 15.33 -13.07
N GLY A 256 6.03 15.57 -11.80
CA GLY A 256 6.83 15.06 -10.68
C GLY A 256 6.87 13.54 -10.62
N ALA A 257 5.74 12.88 -10.89
CA ALA A 257 5.64 11.42 -10.95
C ALA A 257 6.53 10.83 -12.05
N ALA A 258 6.43 11.36 -13.29
CA ALA A 258 7.24 10.90 -14.42
C ALA A 258 8.74 11.05 -14.13
N ALA A 259 9.18 12.23 -13.70
CA ALA A 259 10.57 12.50 -13.36
C ALA A 259 11.08 11.61 -12.20
N SER A 260 10.21 11.28 -11.23
CA SER A 260 10.57 10.35 -10.15
C SER A 260 10.72 8.92 -10.65
N VAL A 261 9.89 8.48 -11.60
CA VAL A 261 10.00 7.13 -12.20
C VAL A 261 11.30 6.99 -12.97
N GLU A 262 11.70 8.02 -13.71
CA GLU A 262 12.94 8.05 -14.49
C GLU A 262 14.22 8.16 -13.61
N ASP A 263 14.08 8.52 -12.33
CA ASP A 263 15.22 8.64 -11.40
C ASP A 263 15.41 7.36 -10.56
N SER A 264 15.78 6.28 -11.23
CA SER A 264 15.96 4.95 -10.63
C SER A 264 17.09 4.91 -9.60
N ASP A 265 18.16 5.70 -9.80
CA ASP A 265 19.30 5.76 -8.89
C ASP A 265 18.90 6.35 -7.54
N TYR A 266 18.09 7.40 -7.54
CA TYR A 266 17.55 8.00 -6.32
C TYR A 266 16.63 7.03 -5.57
N LEU A 267 15.75 6.31 -6.29
CA LEU A 267 14.92 5.27 -5.71
C LEU A 267 15.75 4.19 -5.01
N ALA A 268 16.77 3.68 -5.70
CA ALA A 268 17.64 2.63 -5.16
C ALA A 268 18.37 3.11 -3.89
N ASP A 269 18.92 4.34 -3.90
CA ASP A 269 19.60 4.93 -2.75
C ASP A 269 18.65 5.07 -1.54
N LEU A 270 17.43 5.59 -1.75
CA LEU A 270 16.43 5.76 -0.69
C LEU A 270 15.98 4.42 -0.10
N CYS A 271 15.70 3.45 -0.96
CA CYS A 271 15.30 2.11 -0.52
C CYS A 271 16.43 1.41 0.26
N ASN A 272 17.67 1.49 -0.22
CA ASN A 272 18.83 0.89 0.45
C ASN A 272 19.08 1.53 1.83
N LYS A 273 18.95 2.86 1.96
CA LYS A 273 19.02 3.54 3.26
C LYS A 273 17.95 3.02 4.21
N THR A 274 16.69 2.96 3.76
CA THR A 274 15.57 2.48 4.58
C THR A 274 15.76 1.02 5.00
N ILE A 275 16.21 0.15 4.10
CA ILE A 275 16.50 -1.27 4.39
C ILE A 275 17.61 -1.40 5.42
N LYS A 276 18.70 -0.63 5.28
CA LYS A 276 19.81 -0.62 6.24
C LYS A 276 19.34 -0.16 7.62
N THR A 277 18.64 0.96 7.71
CA THR A 277 18.12 1.50 8.98
C THR A 277 17.13 0.53 9.61
N ARG A 278 16.29 -0.16 8.81
CA ARG A 278 15.41 -1.23 9.29
C ARG A 278 16.19 -2.35 9.95
N GLY A 279 17.29 -2.82 9.35
CA GLY A 279 18.15 -3.87 9.92
C GLY A 279 18.73 -3.46 11.28
N VAL A 280 19.36 -2.29 11.36
CA VAL A 280 19.93 -1.76 12.62
C VAL A 280 18.86 -1.59 13.68
N THR A 281 17.67 -1.09 13.29
CA THR A 281 16.54 -0.93 14.22
C THR A 281 16.04 -2.28 14.74
N THR A 282 15.93 -3.29 13.86
CA THR A 282 15.52 -4.64 14.25
C THR A 282 16.45 -5.19 15.32
N GLU A 283 17.76 -5.16 15.11
CA GLU A 283 18.77 -5.62 16.09
C GLU A 283 18.66 -4.87 17.43
N ALA A 284 18.44 -3.55 17.38
CA ALA A 284 18.31 -2.74 18.60
C ALA A 284 17.03 -3.06 19.39
N LEU A 285 15.91 -3.33 18.70
CA LEU A 285 14.65 -3.73 19.34
C LEU A 285 14.71 -5.15 19.91
N GLU A 286 15.35 -6.11 19.21
CA GLU A 286 15.58 -7.44 19.72
C GLU A 286 16.43 -7.41 21.00
N ALA A 287 17.46 -6.56 21.07
CA ALA A 287 18.27 -6.36 22.26
C ALA A 287 17.47 -5.78 23.45
N LEU A 288 16.31 -5.16 23.20
CA LEU A 288 15.35 -4.69 24.21
C LEU A 288 14.27 -5.73 24.57
N GLY A 289 14.34 -6.95 24.03
CA GLY A 289 13.39 -8.02 24.30
C GLY A 289 12.17 -8.08 23.39
N PHE A 290 12.10 -7.24 22.36
CA PHE A 290 11.01 -7.30 21.37
C PHE A 290 11.15 -8.52 20.47
N SER A 291 10.02 -9.15 20.17
CA SER A 291 9.89 -10.12 19.07
C SER A 291 9.43 -9.38 17.81
N ILE A 292 10.12 -9.62 16.69
CA ILE A 292 9.91 -8.89 15.44
C ILE A 292 9.52 -9.84 14.32
N ILE A 293 8.45 -9.55 13.63
CA ILE A 293 8.08 -10.27 12.41
C ILE A 293 9.02 -9.84 11.28
N PRO A 294 9.68 -10.76 10.55
CA PRO A 294 10.56 -10.42 9.43
C PRO A 294 9.85 -9.51 8.42
N SER A 295 10.48 -8.39 8.05
CA SER A 295 9.86 -7.36 7.22
C SER A 295 10.62 -7.11 5.93
N SER A 296 9.86 -7.00 4.83
CA SER A 296 10.31 -6.52 3.51
C SER A 296 9.61 -5.19 3.15
N THR A 297 9.34 -4.35 4.15
CA THR A 297 8.64 -3.05 4.00
C THR A 297 9.45 -1.90 4.60
N ASN A 298 8.91 -0.69 4.58
CA ASN A 298 9.48 0.46 5.29
C ASN A 298 8.98 0.58 6.74
N PHE A 299 8.59 -0.53 7.35
CA PHE A 299 8.18 -0.60 8.76
C PHE A 299 8.54 -1.96 9.36
N VAL A 300 8.50 -2.06 10.67
CA VAL A 300 8.57 -3.31 11.43
C VAL A 300 7.28 -3.55 12.20
N PHE A 301 6.94 -4.81 12.42
CA PHE A 301 5.78 -5.25 13.20
C PHE A 301 6.27 -6.05 14.40
N VAL A 302 6.06 -5.49 15.60
CA VAL A 302 6.77 -5.89 16.81
C VAL A 302 5.82 -6.12 17.98
N THR A 303 6.20 -7.03 18.89
CA THR A 303 5.52 -7.25 20.18
C THR A 303 6.56 -7.44 21.29
N HIS A 304 6.18 -7.20 22.53
CA HIS A 304 7.02 -7.44 23.70
C HIS A 304 6.33 -8.41 24.66
N PRO A 305 7.00 -9.46 25.19
CA PRO A 305 6.35 -10.46 26.04
C PRO A 305 5.91 -9.93 27.40
N ASP A 306 6.62 -8.94 27.96
CA ASP A 306 6.41 -8.43 29.31
C ASP A 306 5.67 -7.08 29.36
N TYR A 307 5.46 -6.40 28.22
CA TYR A 307 4.83 -5.09 28.17
C TYR A 307 3.68 -5.07 27.14
N GLU A 308 2.52 -4.60 27.61
CA GLU A 308 1.34 -4.45 26.74
C GLU A 308 1.57 -3.40 25.66
N ALA A 309 1.20 -3.71 24.39
CA ALA A 309 1.39 -2.80 23.26
C ALA A 309 0.68 -1.45 23.42
N GLU A 310 -0.49 -1.42 24.07
CA GLU A 310 -1.23 -0.18 24.37
C GLU A 310 -0.43 0.73 25.31
N ASN A 311 0.21 0.16 26.33
CA ASN A 311 1.00 0.92 27.30
C ASN A 311 2.28 1.49 26.64
N ILE A 312 2.97 0.68 25.82
CA ILE A 312 4.13 1.15 25.04
C ILE A 312 3.70 2.28 24.09
N TYR A 313 2.59 2.11 23.37
CA TYR A 313 2.06 3.12 22.45
C TYR A 313 1.78 4.46 23.16
N LEU A 314 1.10 4.41 24.31
CA LEU A 314 0.76 5.63 25.07
C LEU A 314 2.02 6.33 25.62
N ALA A 315 2.97 5.57 26.17
CA ALA A 315 4.24 6.11 26.69
C ALA A 315 5.10 6.72 25.56
N LEU A 316 5.19 6.07 24.38
CA LEU A 316 5.86 6.63 23.20
C LEU A 316 5.22 7.93 22.73
N LYS A 317 3.88 7.98 22.70
CA LYS A 317 3.15 9.19 22.33
C LYS A 317 3.41 10.35 23.30
N GLU A 318 3.47 10.08 24.60
CA GLU A 318 3.87 11.05 25.63
C GLU A 318 5.31 11.53 25.41
N ALA A 319 6.23 10.62 25.09
CA ALA A 319 7.62 10.93 24.74
C ALA A 319 7.78 11.63 23.37
N GLY A 320 6.70 11.87 22.62
CA GLY A 320 6.74 12.57 21.33
C GLY A 320 7.00 11.69 20.12
N VAL A 321 6.86 10.37 20.24
CA VAL A 321 7.01 9.42 19.12
C VAL A 321 5.67 8.78 18.81
N LEU A 322 5.20 8.90 17.56
CA LEU A 322 3.96 8.28 17.09
C LEU A 322 4.25 6.97 16.38
N VAL A 323 3.73 5.87 16.90
CA VAL A 323 3.71 4.56 16.25
C VAL A 323 2.27 4.12 15.99
N ARG A 324 2.04 3.03 15.26
CA ARG A 324 0.70 2.52 15.02
C ARG A 324 0.36 1.38 15.97
N TYR A 325 -0.66 1.59 16.79
CA TYR A 325 -1.37 0.56 17.55
C TYR A 325 -2.72 0.26 16.88
N PHE A 326 -3.15 -1.00 16.90
CA PHE A 326 -4.34 -1.46 16.17
C PHE A 326 -5.58 -1.64 17.06
N GLY A 327 -5.47 -1.26 18.33
CA GLY A 327 -6.54 -1.49 19.31
C GLY A 327 -6.75 -2.98 19.59
N LYS A 328 -7.88 -3.32 20.17
CA LYS A 328 -8.21 -4.70 20.58
C LYS A 328 -8.63 -5.58 19.39
N LYS A 329 -7.85 -5.61 18.34
CA LYS A 329 -8.06 -6.52 17.20
C LYS A 329 -7.41 -7.86 17.49
N ALA A 330 -8.20 -8.93 17.46
CA ALA A 330 -7.72 -10.29 17.70
C ALA A 330 -6.44 -10.60 16.91
N ARG A 331 -5.48 -11.28 17.54
CA ARG A 331 -4.16 -11.69 17.05
C ARG A 331 -3.14 -10.55 16.87
N ILE A 332 -3.54 -9.27 16.79
CA ILE A 332 -2.62 -8.13 16.59
C ILE A 332 -2.75 -7.04 17.65
N ASP A 333 -3.56 -7.27 18.68
CA ASP A 333 -3.76 -6.37 19.82
C ASP A 333 -2.50 -6.16 20.67
N GLN A 334 -1.55 -7.13 20.64
CA GLN A 334 -0.25 -7.02 21.30
C GLN A 334 0.88 -6.61 20.37
N TYR A 335 0.57 -6.08 19.19
CA TYR A 335 1.55 -5.64 18.22
C TYR A 335 1.51 -4.14 17.95
N LEU A 336 2.70 -3.60 17.71
CA LEU A 336 2.90 -2.25 17.19
C LEU A 336 3.49 -2.31 15.79
N ARG A 337 3.05 -1.45 14.89
CA ARG A 337 3.73 -1.20 13.63
C ARG A 337 4.50 0.11 13.72
N ILE A 338 5.80 0.04 13.49
CA ILE A 338 6.73 1.16 13.59
C ILE A 338 7.31 1.44 12.21
N THR A 339 7.02 2.59 11.66
CA THR A 339 7.62 3.07 10.40
C THR A 339 9.11 3.29 10.59
N ILE A 340 9.94 2.98 9.61
CA ILE A 340 11.37 3.27 9.64
C ILE A 340 11.57 4.74 9.28
N GLY A 341 12.07 5.50 10.24
CA GLY A 341 12.50 6.89 10.12
C GLY A 341 13.95 7.04 9.64
N THR A 342 14.52 8.21 9.80
CA THR A 342 15.97 8.44 9.68
C THR A 342 16.71 7.73 10.83
N ASP A 343 18.04 7.55 10.68
CA ASP A 343 18.87 6.95 11.74
C ASP A 343 18.71 7.71 13.08
N ASP A 344 18.64 9.05 13.04
CA ASP A 344 18.42 9.89 14.23
C ASP A 344 17.04 9.68 14.85
N GLU A 345 15.99 9.61 14.05
CA GLU A 345 14.62 9.36 14.53
C GLU A 345 14.50 7.96 15.17
N MET A 346 15.17 6.97 14.58
CA MET A 346 15.18 5.61 15.15
C MET A 346 16.02 5.53 16.43
N ALA A 347 17.10 6.31 16.56
CA ALA A 347 17.87 6.41 17.80
C ALA A 347 17.02 7.03 18.95
N VAL A 348 16.20 8.03 18.66
CA VAL A 348 15.26 8.60 19.64
C VAL A 348 14.21 7.57 20.07
N LEU A 349 13.61 6.84 19.10
CA LEU A 349 12.67 5.75 19.39
C LEU A 349 13.29 4.70 20.32
N VAL A 350 14.48 4.20 19.99
CA VAL A 350 15.19 3.17 20.78
C VAL A 350 15.50 3.69 22.19
N THR A 351 15.89 4.96 22.32
CA THR A 351 16.16 5.58 23.63
C THR A 351 14.88 5.68 24.48
N ALA A 352 13.76 6.07 23.87
CA ALA A 352 12.47 6.11 24.57
C ALA A 352 12.03 4.70 25.02
N LEU A 353 12.15 3.70 24.14
CA LEU A 353 11.82 2.31 24.47
C LEU A 353 12.70 1.72 25.58
N LYS A 354 13.98 2.06 25.64
CA LYS A 354 14.86 1.67 26.76
C LYS A 354 14.32 2.16 28.12
N THR A 355 13.76 3.37 28.15
CA THR A 355 13.20 3.94 29.38
C THR A 355 11.84 3.32 29.72
N ILE A 356 11.03 2.97 28.71
CA ILE A 356 9.69 2.41 28.89
C ILE A 356 9.75 0.94 29.32
N CYS A 357 10.73 0.20 28.78
CA CYS A 357 10.91 -1.24 29.01
C CYS A 357 12.07 -1.56 29.96
N SER A 358 12.39 -0.65 30.90
CA SER A 358 13.42 -0.83 31.92
C SER A 358 12.85 -1.32 33.26
#